data_3cca1087338ca900391ec263427c7214
#
_entry.id   3cca1087338ca900391ec263427c7214
#
_cell.length_a   1.000
_cell.length_b   1.000
_cell.length_c   1.000
_cell.angle_alpha   90.00
_cell.angle_beta   90.00
_cell.angle_gamma   90.00
#
_symmetry.space_group_name_H-M   'P 1'
#
loop_
_entity.id
_entity.type
_entity.pdbx_description
1 polymer ?
#
loop_
_entity_poly.entity_id
_entity_poly.type
_entity_poly.pdbx_seq_one_letter_code
_entity_poly.pdbx_strand_id
1 'polypeptide(L)'
;MVIRKVYELRAALAMHHQVSMDNICLSAGVDDLLGLTVRMLVTPGVPVITSLGAYLTFAYHVAGFGGELIRVPYKDDHIDLEAVAAAAHAHQAPLVYLANPDNPMGTWHDADAVRASIAALPASTVVIIDEAYIEFAPEQTTWPIAEDDSRVIRMRTFSKAHGMAGVRIGYAVAAPHLITGFAKIRNHFGVSRMALAGALASLHDADFVASVAAEVARGREEYYDLARRHNLAVVPSATNFVAIDMGADGAQARAMLALLEQRGVFVRMPGVAPMDRCIRVSVGLAHERAEFVQRFADALRAL
;
A
#
# COMPACT_ATOMS: atom_id res chain seq x y z
N MET A 1 27.09 -13.27 11.55
CA MET A 1 26.27 -14.15 10.72
C MET A 1 24.94 -13.52 10.27
N VAL A 2 24.24 -12.71 11.09
CA VAL A 2 23.08 -11.88 10.66
C VAL A 2 23.51 -10.81 9.64
N ILE A 3 24.62 -10.13 9.89
CA ILE A 3 25.17 -9.09 9.00
C ILE A 3 25.38 -9.59 7.57
N ARG A 4 25.87 -10.83 7.40
CA ARG A 4 26.05 -11.43 6.07
C ARG A 4 24.71 -11.57 5.31
N LYS A 5 23.65 -12.03 5.96
CA LYS A 5 22.34 -12.18 5.33
C LYS A 5 21.68 -10.84 4.97
N VAL A 6 21.88 -9.81 5.79
CA VAL A 6 21.47 -8.43 5.46
C VAL A 6 22.19 -7.96 4.21
N TYR A 7 23.49 -8.21 4.11
CA TYR A 7 24.29 -7.85 2.94
C TYR A 7 23.79 -8.57 1.68
N GLU A 8 23.59 -9.90 1.75
CA GLU A 8 23.15 -10.72 0.63
C GLU A 8 21.80 -10.22 0.05
N LEU A 9 20.82 -9.93 0.91
CA LEU A 9 19.51 -9.43 0.45
C LEU A 9 19.61 -7.99 -0.10
N ARG A 10 20.38 -7.10 0.56
CA ARG A 10 20.60 -5.74 0.03
C ARG A 10 21.27 -5.76 -1.34
N ALA A 11 22.27 -6.61 -1.53
CA ALA A 11 22.95 -6.76 -2.81
C ALA A 11 22.00 -7.29 -3.90
N ALA A 12 21.17 -8.28 -3.58
CA ALA A 12 20.19 -8.82 -4.52
C ALA A 12 19.12 -7.78 -4.91
N LEU A 13 18.62 -7.02 -3.95
CA LEU A 13 17.66 -5.93 -4.21
C LEU A 13 18.29 -4.78 -5.02
N ALA A 14 19.53 -4.43 -4.73
CA ALA A 14 20.26 -3.41 -5.48
C ALA A 14 20.43 -3.82 -6.95
N MET A 15 20.78 -5.07 -7.20
CA MET A 15 20.85 -5.63 -8.56
C MET A 15 19.47 -5.67 -9.23
N HIS A 16 18.43 -6.12 -8.52
CA HIS A 16 17.06 -6.19 -9.03
C HIS A 16 16.53 -4.82 -9.47
N HIS A 17 16.82 -3.77 -8.70
CA HIS A 17 16.38 -2.40 -8.98
C HIS A 17 17.40 -1.56 -9.76
N GLN A 18 18.57 -2.11 -10.10
CA GLN A 18 19.66 -1.42 -10.81
C GLN A 18 20.13 -0.15 -10.09
N VAL A 19 20.22 -0.22 -8.77
CA VAL A 19 20.69 0.86 -7.88
C VAL A 19 21.86 0.40 -7.01
N SER A 20 22.51 1.33 -6.29
CA SER A 20 23.52 0.98 -5.30
C SER A 20 22.89 0.34 -4.05
N MET A 21 23.64 -0.48 -3.33
CA MET A 21 23.22 -0.94 -2.00
C MET A 21 23.00 0.21 -1.02
N ASP A 22 23.63 1.36 -1.23
CA ASP A 22 23.45 2.54 -0.41
C ASP A 22 22.07 3.20 -0.58
N ASN A 23 21.32 2.77 -1.61
CA ASN A 23 19.93 3.15 -1.81
C ASN A 23 18.93 2.23 -1.08
N ILE A 24 19.35 1.13 -0.42
CA ILE A 24 18.48 0.11 0.14
C ILE A 24 18.49 0.11 1.67
N CYS A 25 17.32 0.23 2.28
CA CYS A 25 17.10 0.00 3.70
C CYS A 25 16.14 -1.18 3.92
N LEU A 26 16.56 -2.23 4.66
CA LEU A 26 15.71 -3.34 5.08
C LEU A 26 15.09 -3.03 6.44
N SER A 27 13.83 -3.46 6.63
CA SER A 27 13.09 -3.27 7.87
C SER A 27 12.10 -4.40 8.16
N ALA A 28 11.52 -4.39 9.37
CA ALA A 28 10.52 -5.37 9.82
C ALA A 28 9.12 -5.14 9.20
N GLY A 29 9.09 -4.85 7.90
CA GLY A 29 7.91 -4.52 7.11
C GLY A 29 7.80 -3.02 6.83
N VAL A 30 6.86 -2.65 5.96
CA VAL A 30 6.63 -1.24 5.58
C VAL A 30 6.15 -0.41 6.76
N ASP A 31 5.38 -0.99 7.69
CA ASP A 31 4.94 -0.28 8.90
C ASP A 31 6.10 0.31 9.71
N ASP A 32 7.19 -0.46 9.88
CA ASP A 32 8.39 0.02 10.55
C ASP A 32 9.07 1.16 9.76
N LEU A 33 9.13 1.05 8.42
CA LEU A 33 9.67 2.11 7.56
C LEU A 33 8.84 3.40 7.63
N LEU A 34 7.52 3.29 7.66
CA LEU A 34 6.63 4.43 7.83
C LEU A 34 6.90 5.14 9.16
N GLY A 35 6.99 4.37 10.26
CA GLY A 35 7.33 4.90 11.58
C GLY A 35 8.72 5.56 11.62
N LEU A 36 9.71 4.96 11.00
CA LEU A 36 11.06 5.52 10.89
C LEU A 36 11.08 6.81 10.07
N THR A 37 10.33 6.88 8.96
CA THR A 37 10.24 8.11 8.14
C THR A 37 9.60 9.24 8.92
N VAL A 38 8.49 8.97 9.60
CA VAL A 38 7.84 9.96 10.46
C VAL A 38 8.80 10.41 11.57
N ARG A 39 9.46 9.49 12.28
CA ARG A 39 10.45 9.81 13.32
C ARG A 39 11.60 10.68 12.80
N MET A 40 11.97 10.54 11.53
CA MET A 40 13.06 11.28 10.91
C MET A 40 12.68 12.71 10.54
N LEU A 41 11.41 12.93 10.11
CA LEU A 41 10.97 14.17 9.46
C LEU A 41 9.90 14.95 10.21
N VAL A 42 9.27 14.35 11.22
CA VAL A 42 8.10 14.92 11.90
C VAL A 42 8.43 15.21 13.37
N THR A 43 8.13 16.43 13.78
CA THR A 43 8.13 16.87 15.19
C THR A 43 6.73 17.44 15.51
N PRO A 44 6.40 17.70 16.79
CA PRO A 44 5.08 18.21 17.17
C PRO A 44 4.67 19.45 16.35
N GLY A 45 3.46 19.43 15.81
CA GLY A 45 2.87 20.49 14.99
C GLY A 45 3.32 20.51 13.52
N VAL A 46 4.22 19.62 13.09
CA VAL A 46 4.64 19.56 11.67
C VAL A 46 3.51 19.00 10.81
N PRO A 47 3.12 19.70 9.72
CA PRO A 47 2.09 19.23 8.80
C PRO A 47 2.60 18.08 7.92
N VAL A 48 1.75 17.08 7.75
CA VAL A 48 2.00 15.91 6.89
C VAL A 48 0.77 15.70 6.02
N ILE A 49 0.97 15.61 4.70
CA ILE A 49 -0.14 15.48 3.75
C ILE A 49 -0.33 14.01 3.35
N THR A 50 -1.59 13.59 3.29
CA THR A 50 -1.99 12.29 2.74
C THR A 50 -3.44 12.33 2.26
N SER A 51 -3.91 11.27 1.58
CA SER A 51 -5.33 11.10 1.23
C SER A 51 -6.18 10.78 2.46
N LEU A 52 -7.48 11.11 2.38
CA LEU A 52 -8.44 10.95 3.48
C LEU A 52 -8.55 9.50 3.98
N GLY A 53 -8.50 8.52 3.08
CA GLY A 53 -8.62 7.10 3.39
C GLY A 53 -7.29 6.38 3.53
N ALA A 54 -6.16 7.08 3.56
CA ALA A 54 -4.83 6.49 3.59
C ALA A 54 -4.64 5.47 4.72
N TYR A 55 -3.65 4.61 4.53
CA TYR A 55 -3.32 3.52 5.44
C TYR A 55 -3.18 4.00 6.89
N LEU A 56 -4.03 3.48 7.78
CA LEU A 56 -4.20 3.97 9.15
C LEU A 56 -2.91 3.94 9.99
N THR A 57 -2.02 2.96 9.77
CA THR A 57 -0.78 2.86 10.53
C THR A 57 0.11 4.08 10.31
N PHE A 58 0.13 4.64 9.10
CA PHE A 58 0.83 5.90 8.84
C PHE A 58 0.26 7.04 9.70
N ALA A 59 -1.08 7.16 9.75
CA ALA A 59 -1.74 8.18 10.57
C ALA A 59 -1.40 8.02 12.06
N TYR A 60 -1.32 6.78 12.56
CA TYR A 60 -0.94 6.51 13.96
C TYR A 60 0.51 6.94 14.25
N HIS A 61 1.44 6.71 13.31
CA HIS A 61 2.81 7.18 13.47
C HIS A 61 2.87 8.71 13.51
N VAL A 62 2.20 9.41 12.58
CA VAL A 62 2.16 10.87 12.57
C VAL A 62 1.61 11.42 13.89
N ALA A 63 0.46 10.90 14.33
CA ALA A 63 -0.14 11.29 15.61
C ALA A 63 0.76 10.98 16.81
N GLY A 64 1.41 9.81 16.82
CA GLY A 64 2.31 9.37 17.88
C GLY A 64 3.55 10.26 18.06
N PHE A 65 4.00 10.92 16.98
CA PHE A 65 5.07 11.91 17.00
C PHE A 65 4.57 13.36 17.11
N GLY A 66 3.25 13.56 17.30
CA GLY A 66 2.64 14.87 17.48
C GLY A 66 2.53 15.69 16.19
N GLY A 67 2.70 15.07 15.00
CA GLY A 67 2.51 15.74 13.74
C GLY A 67 1.04 16.03 13.44
N GLU A 68 0.79 17.01 12.59
CA GLU A 68 -0.53 17.40 12.13
C GLU A 68 -0.83 16.72 10.77
N LEU A 69 -1.78 15.76 10.76
CA LEU A 69 -2.13 15.03 9.56
C LEU A 69 -3.23 15.74 8.79
N ILE A 70 -2.89 16.30 7.63
CA ILE A 70 -3.81 16.95 6.71
C ILE A 70 -4.26 15.94 5.67
N ARG A 71 -5.57 15.67 5.64
CA ARG A 71 -6.18 14.66 4.79
C ARG A 71 -6.88 15.29 3.60
N VAL A 72 -6.44 14.94 2.40
CA VAL A 72 -7.02 15.39 1.13
C VAL A 72 -8.13 14.40 0.73
N PRO A 73 -9.34 14.88 0.42
CA PRO A 73 -10.41 14.02 -0.09
C PRO A 73 -10.00 13.29 -1.37
N TYR A 74 -10.61 12.11 -1.57
CA TYR A 74 -10.51 11.41 -2.85
C TYR A 74 -11.34 12.11 -3.92
N LYS A 75 -10.92 11.95 -5.16
CA LYS A 75 -11.66 12.36 -6.35
C LYS A 75 -11.95 11.11 -7.20
N ASP A 76 -13.22 10.80 -7.40
CA ASP A 76 -13.64 9.63 -8.18
C ASP A 76 -12.95 8.32 -7.71
N ASP A 77 -12.93 8.10 -6.40
CA ASP A 77 -12.29 6.97 -5.72
C ASP A 77 -10.76 6.86 -5.86
N HIS A 78 -10.12 7.87 -6.43
CA HIS A 78 -8.66 7.95 -6.56
C HIS A 78 -8.08 9.01 -5.62
N ILE A 79 -6.81 8.86 -5.29
CA ILE A 79 -6.04 9.92 -4.63
C ILE A 79 -6.02 11.14 -5.57
N ASP A 80 -6.46 12.29 -5.09
CA ASP A 80 -6.38 13.55 -5.85
C ASP A 80 -4.95 14.11 -5.77
N LEU A 81 -4.14 13.77 -6.77
CA LEU A 81 -2.73 14.16 -6.83
C LEU A 81 -2.54 15.69 -6.92
N GLU A 82 -3.44 16.40 -7.60
CA GLU A 82 -3.39 17.85 -7.71
C GLU A 82 -3.70 18.53 -6.37
N ALA A 83 -4.75 18.06 -5.70
CA ALA A 83 -5.12 18.57 -4.38
C ALA A 83 -4.07 18.24 -3.31
N VAL A 84 -3.40 17.08 -3.41
CA VAL A 84 -2.26 16.72 -2.54
C VAL A 84 -1.11 17.71 -2.74
N ALA A 85 -0.74 18.02 -3.98
CA ALA A 85 0.32 18.99 -4.26
C ALA A 85 -0.06 20.40 -3.77
N ALA A 86 -1.30 20.84 -4.00
CA ALA A 86 -1.80 22.13 -3.51
C ALA A 86 -1.77 22.22 -1.98
N ALA A 87 -2.20 21.15 -1.26
CA ALA A 87 -2.13 21.08 0.20
C ALA A 87 -0.69 21.13 0.70
N ALA A 88 0.25 20.42 0.03
CA ALA A 88 1.66 20.44 0.40
C ALA A 88 2.25 21.86 0.31
N HIS A 89 1.89 22.63 -0.71
CA HIS A 89 2.28 24.05 -0.83
C HIS A 89 1.62 24.93 0.22
N ALA A 90 0.31 24.79 0.43
CA ALA A 90 -0.45 25.63 1.36
C ALA A 90 0.06 25.51 2.80
N HIS A 91 0.48 24.30 3.18
CA HIS A 91 0.95 23.99 4.53
C HIS A 91 2.48 23.90 4.64
N GLN A 92 3.22 24.12 3.56
CA GLN A 92 4.69 23.96 3.51
C GLN A 92 5.12 22.60 4.12
N ALA A 93 4.39 21.53 3.77
CA ALA A 93 4.53 20.23 4.39
C ALA A 93 5.87 19.57 3.99
N PRO A 94 6.70 19.13 4.94
CA PRO A 94 7.96 18.44 4.65
C PRO A 94 7.78 16.98 4.24
N LEU A 95 6.59 16.39 4.44
CA LEU A 95 6.30 14.99 4.17
C LEU A 95 4.92 14.82 3.51
N VAL A 96 4.92 14.06 2.42
CA VAL A 96 3.71 13.58 1.72
C VAL A 96 3.75 12.04 1.70
N TYR A 97 2.61 11.40 1.94
CA TYR A 97 2.43 9.95 1.78
C TYR A 97 1.40 9.65 0.70
N LEU A 98 1.80 8.86 -0.28
CA LEU A 98 0.97 8.34 -1.37
C LEU A 98 1.08 6.81 -1.40
N ALA A 99 -0.05 6.11 -1.51
CA ALA A 99 -0.07 4.67 -1.82
C ALA A 99 -0.41 4.47 -3.30
N ASN A 100 0.44 3.78 -4.04
CA ASN A 100 0.18 3.48 -5.44
C ASN A 100 0.67 2.07 -5.80
N PRO A 101 -0.26 1.09 -5.95
CA PRO A 101 -1.73 1.16 -5.83
C PRO A 101 -2.27 1.50 -4.44
N ASP A 102 -3.44 2.13 -4.42
CA ASP A 102 -4.06 2.64 -3.21
C ASP A 102 -4.66 1.53 -2.30
N ASN A 103 -4.63 1.78 -1.03
CA ASN A 103 -5.40 1.09 -0.02
C ASN A 103 -6.10 2.15 0.83
N PRO A 104 -7.46 2.28 0.77
CA PRO A 104 -8.40 1.15 0.74
C PRO A 104 -9.13 0.89 -0.59
N MET A 105 -9.05 1.75 -1.60
CA MET A 105 -9.93 1.64 -2.76
C MET A 105 -9.41 0.67 -3.84
N GLY A 106 -8.11 0.40 -3.88
CA GLY A 106 -7.49 -0.46 -4.89
C GLY A 106 -7.12 0.27 -6.18
N THR A 107 -7.49 1.53 -6.32
CA THR A 107 -7.20 2.37 -7.49
C THR A 107 -5.72 2.66 -7.64
N TRP A 108 -5.31 3.12 -8.81
CA TRP A 108 -3.92 3.45 -9.08
C TRP A 108 -3.81 4.64 -10.03
N HIS A 109 -2.65 5.23 -10.08
CA HIS A 109 -2.25 6.21 -11.06
C HIS A 109 -1.10 5.66 -11.90
N ASP A 110 -1.06 6.05 -13.17
CA ASP A 110 0.06 5.75 -14.05
C ASP A 110 1.32 6.52 -13.60
N ALA A 111 2.48 5.97 -13.94
CA ALA A 111 3.78 6.51 -13.59
C ALA A 111 3.94 7.99 -13.90
N ASP A 112 3.50 8.42 -15.10
CA ASP A 112 3.62 9.81 -15.54
C ASP A 112 2.81 10.77 -14.65
N ALA A 113 1.60 10.38 -14.23
CA ALA A 113 0.78 11.19 -13.34
C ALA A 113 1.43 11.34 -11.95
N VAL A 114 1.98 10.24 -11.41
CA VAL A 114 2.69 10.26 -10.13
C VAL A 114 3.96 11.12 -10.22
N ARG A 115 4.76 10.96 -11.28
CA ARG A 115 5.98 11.77 -11.51
C ARG A 115 5.65 13.26 -11.64
N ALA A 116 4.60 13.61 -12.39
CA ALA A 116 4.13 14.99 -12.50
C ALA A 116 3.72 15.56 -11.14
N SER A 117 3.01 14.79 -10.32
CA SER A 117 2.64 15.20 -8.96
C SER A 117 3.87 15.44 -8.08
N ILE A 118 4.88 14.56 -8.12
CA ILE A 118 6.14 14.73 -7.38
C ILE A 118 6.86 16.02 -7.80
N ALA A 119 6.91 16.28 -9.11
CA ALA A 119 7.53 17.49 -9.63
C ALA A 119 6.79 18.78 -9.19
N ALA A 120 5.48 18.68 -8.96
CA ALA A 120 4.64 19.78 -8.48
C ALA A 120 4.73 20.00 -6.96
N LEU A 121 5.38 19.14 -6.17
CA LEU A 121 5.55 19.33 -4.73
C LEU A 121 6.60 20.42 -4.42
N PRO A 122 6.52 21.08 -3.24
CA PRO A 122 7.60 21.95 -2.78
C PRO A 122 8.96 21.26 -2.81
N ALA A 123 10.02 21.95 -3.18
CA ALA A 123 11.36 21.38 -3.35
C ALA A 123 11.94 20.70 -2.09
N SER A 124 11.47 21.11 -0.92
CA SER A 124 11.88 20.53 0.38
C SER A 124 11.03 19.34 0.83
N THR A 125 9.94 19.02 0.13
CA THR A 125 9.02 17.96 0.53
C THR A 125 9.57 16.59 0.15
N VAL A 126 9.72 15.71 1.14
CA VAL A 126 9.98 14.28 0.93
C VAL A 126 8.64 13.58 0.64
N VAL A 127 8.64 12.67 -0.30
CA VAL A 127 7.44 11.89 -0.65
C VAL A 127 7.68 10.40 -0.44
N ILE A 128 6.79 9.77 0.32
CA ILE A 128 6.70 8.31 0.40
C ILE A 128 5.77 7.84 -0.72
N ILE A 129 6.25 6.88 -1.52
CA ILE A 129 5.41 6.10 -2.43
C ILE A 129 5.34 4.68 -1.86
N ASP A 130 4.19 4.35 -1.28
CA ASP A 130 3.92 3.02 -0.77
C ASP A 130 3.45 2.12 -1.91
N GLU A 131 4.34 1.24 -2.33
CA GLU A 131 4.16 0.29 -3.42
C GLU A 131 3.87 -1.14 -2.90
N ALA A 132 3.16 -1.25 -1.77
CA ALA A 132 2.88 -2.56 -1.15
C ALA A 132 2.10 -3.53 -2.05
N TYR A 133 1.48 -3.06 -3.12
CA TYR A 133 0.69 -3.85 -4.06
C TYR A 133 1.20 -3.80 -5.51
N ILE A 134 2.40 -3.30 -5.73
CA ILE A 134 2.90 -3.01 -7.08
C ILE A 134 2.99 -4.25 -7.97
N GLU A 135 3.21 -5.43 -7.42
CA GLU A 135 3.28 -6.70 -8.16
C GLU A 135 1.92 -7.12 -8.77
N PHE A 136 0.81 -6.52 -8.33
CA PHE A 136 -0.54 -6.74 -8.85
C PHE A 136 -1.00 -5.69 -9.84
N ALA A 137 -0.23 -4.63 -9.99
CA ALA A 137 -0.58 -3.45 -10.77
C ALA A 137 -0.25 -3.63 -12.26
N PRO A 138 -0.92 -2.87 -13.15
CA PRO A 138 -0.51 -2.75 -14.53
C PRO A 138 0.92 -2.19 -14.65
N GLU A 139 1.64 -2.59 -15.70
CA GLU A 139 3.04 -2.21 -15.92
C GLU A 139 3.26 -0.69 -15.95
N GLN A 140 2.30 0.07 -16.50
CA GLN A 140 2.37 1.53 -16.58
C GLN A 140 2.28 2.24 -15.22
N THR A 141 2.01 1.53 -14.14
CA THR A 141 1.90 2.09 -12.77
C THR A 141 3.27 2.47 -12.19
N THR A 142 4.34 1.92 -12.72
CA THR A 142 5.70 2.10 -12.18
C THR A 142 6.70 2.51 -13.25
N TRP A 143 7.84 3.00 -12.81
CA TRP A 143 8.99 3.38 -13.65
C TRP A 143 10.29 2.89 -12.99
N PRO A 144 11.46 2.87 -13.70
CA PRO A 144 12.72 2.46 -13.10
C PRO A 144 13.08 3.30 -11.87
N ILE A 145 13.37 2.64 -10.76
CA ILE A 145 13.70 3.31 -9.47
C ILE A 145 14.98 4.17 -9.59
N ALA A 146 15.91 3.78 -10.45
CA ALA A 146 17.14 4.54 -10.70
C ALA A 146 16.90 5.97 -11.26
N GLU A 147 15.67 6.23 -11.76
CA GLU A 147 15.26 7.55 -12.28
C GLU A 147 14.52 8.40 -11.24
N ASP A 148 14.46 7.97 -9.98
CA ASP A 148 13.72 8.68 -8.96
C ASP A 148 14.36 10.04 -8.61
N ASP A 149 13.47 11.00 -8.32
CA ASP A 149 13.82 12.23 -7.61
C ASP A 149 14.44 11.91 -6.24
N SER A 150 15.47 12.62 -5.86
CA SER A 150 16.18 12.41 -4.59
C SER A 150 15.34 12.57 -3.32
N ARG A 151 14.13 13.10 -3.45
CA ARG A 151 13.13 13.27 -2.37
C ARG A 151 12.20 12.07 -2.22
N VAL A 152 12.24 11.10 -3.15
CA VAL A 152 11.35 9.94 -3.16
C VAL A 152 11.87 8.84 -2.26
N ILE A 153 10.97 8.26 -1.45
CA ILE A 153 11.17 7.03 -0.70
C ILE A 153 10.14 6.03 -1.22
N ARG A 154 10.56 5.07 -2.04
CA ARG A 154 9.69 3.94 -2.40
C ARG A 154 9.75 2.87 -1.34
N MET A 155 8.58 2.38 -0.91
CA MET A 155 8.47 1.31 0.07
C MET A 155 7.81 0.09 -0.55
N ARG A 156 8.47 -1.06 -0.45
CA ARG A 156 7.98 -2.36 -0.94
C ARG A 156 8.01 -3.42 0.15
N THR A 157 7.16 -4.42 0.01
CA THR A 157 6.97 -5.45 1.02
C THR A 157 7.00 -6.86 0.44
N PHE A 158 7.46 -7.82 1.23
CA PHE A 158 7.28 -9.25 0.95
C PHE A 158 5.97 -9.80 1.53
N SER A 159 5.12 -8.96 2.11
CA SER A 159 3.90 -9.37 2.80
C SER A 159 2.73 -9.73 1.87
N LYS A 160 2.74 -9.29 0.60
CA LYS A 160 1.59 -9.42 -0.32
C LYS A 160 1.86 -10.50 -1.37
N ALA A 161 2.29 -10.16 -2.56
CA ALA A 161 2.52 -11.11 -3.65
C ALA A 161 3.51 -12.22 -3.29
N HIS A 162 4.50 -11.93 -2.46
CA HIS A 162 5.47 -12.90 -1.96
C HIS A 162 4.94 -13.83 -0.85
N GLY A 163 3.72 -13.65 -0.35
CA GLY A 163 3.10 -14.54 0.65
C GLY A 163 3.71 -14.51 2.06
N MET A 164 4.54 -13.51 2.38
CA MET A 164 5.36 -13.51 3.61
C MET A 164 4.86 -12.53 4.69
N ALA A 165 3.55 -12.31 4.80
CA ALA A 165 2.99 -11.31 5.72
C ALA A 165 3.41 -11.52 7.18
N GLY A 166 3.39 -12.76 7.68
CA GLY A 166 3.76 -13.11 9.06
C GLY A 166 5.26 -13.03 9.36
N VAL A 167 6.11 -12.99 8.34
CA VAL A 167 7.56 -12.98 8.49
C VAL A 167 8.13 -11.60 8.82
N ARG A 168 7.37 -10.56 8.55
CA ARG A 168 7.68 -9.15 8.83
C ARG A 168 8.96 -8.68 8.15
N ILE A 169 8.91 -8.50 6.83
CA ILE A 169 10.01 -7.95 6.04
C ILE A 169 9.51 -7.06 4.91
N GLY A 170 10.19 -5.93 4.75
CA GLY A 170 10.02 -4.96 3.68
C GLY A 170 11.29 -4.16 3.50
N TYR A 171 11.30 -3.29 2.53
CA TYR A 171 12.44 -2.44 2.24
C TYR A 171 12.02 -1.09 1.67
N ALA A 172 12.88 -0.11 1.89
CA ALA A 172 12.81 1.18 1.21
C ALA A 172 13.95 1.29 0.19
N VAL A 173 13.64 1.94 -0.92
CA VAL A 173 14.63 2.41 -1.89
C VAL A 173 14.54 3.93 -1.96
N ALA A 174 15.64 4.62 -1.73
CA ALA A 174 15.71 6.08 -1.71
C ALA A 174 17.14 6.59 -1.97
N ALA A 175 17.28 7.90 -2.11
CA ALA A 175 18.60 8.53 -2.19
C ALA A 175 19.47 8.22 -0.96
N PRO A 176 20.80 8.07 -1.10
CA PRO A 176 21.71 7.65 -0.02
C PRO A 176 21.64 8.51 1.24
N HIS A 177 21.35 9.80 1.13
CA HIS A 177 21.21 10.67 2.30
C HIS A 177 19.99 10.31 3.16
N LEU A 178 18.86 9.91 2.56
CA LEU A 178 17.65 9.43 3.26
C LEU A 178 17.93 8.07 3.91
N ILE A 179 18.58 7.15 3.18
CA ILE A 179 18.98 5.84 3.73
C ILE A 179 19.93 5.98 4.91
N THR A 180 20.85 6.94 4.86
CA THR A 180 21.72 7.27 6.00
C THR A 180 20.90 7.77 7.20
N GLY A 181 19.84 8.53 6.96
CA GLY A 181 18.89 8.93 8.01
C GLY A 181 18.27 7.71 8.71
N PHE A 182 17.72 6.77 7.94
CA PHE A 182 17.20 5.51 8.51
C PHE A 182 18.26 4.74 9.31
N ALA A 183 19.49 4.66 8.80
CA ALA A 183 20.56 3.92 9.47
C ALA A 183 20.89 4.46 10.87
N LYS A 184 20.65 5.75 11.14
CA LYS A 184 20.91 6.38 12.45
C LYS A 184 19.85 6.02 13.50
N ILE A 185 18.61 5.69 13.09
CA ILE A 185 17.48 5.59 14.01
C ILE A 185 16.80 4.20 14.04
N ARG A 186 17.04 3.36 13.01
CA ARG A 186 16.43 2.03 12.93
C ARG A 186 17.00 1.05 13.95
N ASN A 187 16.22 0.01 14.28
CA ASN A 187 16.77 -1.16 14.96
C ASN A 187 17.66 -1.96 13.99
N HIS A 188 18.96 -1.99 14.24
CA HIS A 188 19.93 -2.65 13.37
C HIS A 188 19.75 -4.17 13.26
N PHE A 189 19.14 -4.80 14.26
CA PHE A 189 18.87 -6.25 14.32
C PHE A 189 17.37 -6.58 14.29
N GLY A 190 16.52 -5.64 13.84
CA GLY A 190 15.06 -5.77 13.83
C GLY A 190 14.52 -6.81 12.85
N VAL A 191 15.31 -7.21 11.82
CA VAL A 191 14.88 -8.21 10.84
C VAL A 191 15.45 -9.59 11.20
N SER A 192 14.58 -10.59 11.31
CA SER A 192 14.98 -11.95 11.67
C SER A 192 15.78 -12.63 10.54
N ARG A 193 16.61 -13.61 10.90
CA ARG A 193 17.36 -14.41 9.91
C ARG A 193 16.45 -15.21 8.98
N MET A 194 15.32 -15.69 9.48
CA MET A 194 14.33 -16.41 8.68
C MET A 194 13.70 -15.47 7.64
N ALA A 195 13.37 -14.24 8.05
CA ALA A 195 12.84 -13.22 7.15
C ALA A 195 13.84 -12.88 6.03
N LEU A 196 15.12 -12.68 6.36
CA LEU A 196 16.17 -12.37 5.37
C LEU A 196 16.38 -13.55 4.38
N ALA A 197 16.41 -14.77 4.87
CA ALA A 197 16.59 -15.95 4.01
C ALA A 197 15.37 -16.19 3.12
N GLY A 198 14.16 -16.10 3.68
CA GLY A 198 12.92 -16.23 2.91
C GLY A 198 12.75 -15.16 1.86
N ALA A 199 13.03 -13.88 2.20
CA ALA A 199 12.95 -12.77 1.24
C ALA A 199 13.94 -12.93 0.08
N LEU A 200 15.18 -13.37 0.36
CA LEU A 200 16.15 -13.64 -0.69
C LEU A 200 15.70 -14.78 -1.61
N ALA A 201 15.16 -15.87 -1.04
CA ALA A 201 14.62 -16.98 -1.82
C ALA A 201 13.43 -16.54 -2.68
N SER A 202 12.50 -15.80 -2.09
CA SER A 202 11.30 -15.29 -2.78
C SER A 202 11.63 -14.27 -3.87
N LEU A 203 12.66 -13.44 -3.68
CA LEU A 203 13.14 -12.49 -4.71
C LEU A 203 13.66 -13.22 -5.96
N HIS A 204 14.22 -14.42 -5.78
CA HIS A 204 14.70 -15.25 -6.89
C HIS A 204 13.62 -16.14 -7.51
N ASP A 205 12.43 -16.21 -6.92
CA ASP A 205 11.29 -16.99 -7.41
C ASP A 205 10.26 -16.08 -8.09
N ALA A 206 10.68 -15.47 -9.20
CA ALA A 206 9.83 -14.57 -9.97
C ALA A 206 8.59 -15.28 -10.54
N ASP A 207 8.72 -16.56 -10.91
CA ASP A 207 7.62 -17.36 -11.45
C ASP A 207 6.51 -17.56 -10.42
N PHE A 208 6.86 -17.78 -9.15
CA PHE A 208 5.87 -17.83 -8.08
C PHE A 208 5.12 -16.51 -7.95
N VAL A 209 5.83 -15.38 -7.87
CA VAL A 209 5.21 -14.05 -7.75
C VAL A 209 4.30 -13.75 -8.94
N ALA A 210 4.74 -14.08 -10.16
CA ALA A 210 3.92 -13.92 -11.36
C ALA A 210 2.66 -14.81 -11.33
N SER A 211 2.78 -16.05 -10.84
CA SER A 211 1.64 -16.97 -10.69
C SER A 211 0.60 -16.44 -9.69
N VAL A 212 1.06 -15.87 -8.57
CA VAL A 212 0.19 -15.24 -7.55
C VAL A 212 -0.50 -14.00 -8.14
N ALA A 213 0.21 -13.16 -8.88
CA ALA A 213 -0.36 -11.98 -9.54
C ALA A 213 -1.45 -12.38 -10.55
N ALA A 214 -1.21 -13.42 -11.36
CA ALA A 214 -2.18 -13.93 -12.31
C ALA A 214 -3.42 -14.53 -11.62
N GLU A 215 -3.25 -15.26 -10.51
CA GLU A 215 -4.36 -15.80 -9.72
C GLU A 215 -5.21 -14.69 -9.10
N VAL A 216 -4.56 -13.65 -8.56
CA VAL A 216 -5.26 -12.47 -8.01
C VAL A 216 -6.02 -11.74 -9.13
N ALA A 217 -5.45 -11.60 -10.31
CA ALA A 217 -6.14 -10.98 -11.45
C ALA A 217 -7.42 -11.76 -11.81
N ARG A 218 -7.36 -13.11 -11.90
CA ARG A 218 -8.55 -13.95 -12.11
C ARG A 218 -9.60 -13.75 -11.01
N GLY A 219 -9.19 -13.73 -9.75
CA GLY A 219 -10.11 -13.56 -8.64
C GLY A 219 -10.75 -12.18 -8.59
N ARG A 220 -10.06 -11.13 -9.05
CA ARG A 220 -10.68 -9.80 -9.22
C ARG A 220 -11.80 -9.84 -10.26
N GLU A 221 -11.58 -10.48 -11.40
CA GLU A 221 -12.61 -10.63 -12.43
C GLU A 221 -13.83 -11.41 -11.92
N GLU A 222 -13.62 -12.49 -11.14
CA GLU A 222 -14.73 -13.22 -10.51
C GLU A 222 -15.57 -12.31 -9.60
N TYR A 223 -14.94 -11.39 -8.84
CA TYR A 223 -15.65 -10.44 -7.99
C TYR A 223 -16.32 -9.30 -8.80
N TYR A 224 -15.73 -8.89 -9.92
CA TYR A 224 -16.37 -7.95 -10.84
C TYR A 224 -17.63 -8.58 -11.46
N ASP A 225 -17.55 -9.85 -11.88
CA ASP A 225 -18.70 -10.61 -12.38
C ASP A 225 -19.78 -10.80 -11.32
N LEU A 226 -19.39 -11.07 -10.06
CA LEU A 226 -20.33 -11.15 -8.95
C LEU A 226 -21.10 -9.84 -8.77
N ALA A 227 -20.40 -8.72 -8.70
CA ALA A 227 -21.01 -7.39 -8.54
C ALA A 227 -21.96 -7.10 -9.70
N ARG A 228 -21.55 -7.33 -10.95
CA ARG A 228 -22.41 -7.15 -12.14
C ARG A 228 -23.70 -7.97 -12.09
N ARG A 229 -23.61 -9.24 -11.67
CA ARG A 229 -24.80 -10.11 -11.54
C ARG A 229 -25.82 -9.61 -10.51
N HIS A 230 -25.37 -8.81 -9.56
CA HIS A 230 -26.22 -8.24 -8.51
C HIS A 230 -26.51 -6.74 -8.70
N ASN A 231 -26.18 -6.18 -9.88
CA ASN A 231 -26.34 -4.75 -10.19
C ASN A 231 -25.63 -3.82 -9.19
N LEU A 232 -24.48 -4.26 -8.67
CA LEU A 232 -23.63 -3.47 -7.80
C LEU A 232 -22.47 -2.88 -8.60
N ALA A 233 -22.06 -1.68 -8.25
CA ALA A 233 -20.85 -1.08 -8.77
C ALA A 233 -19.61 -1.67 -8.07
N VAL A 234 -18.48 -1.60 -8.74
CA VAL A 234 -17.19 -2.05 -8.21
C VAL A 234 -16.11 -1.10 -8.64
N VAL A 235 -15.19 -0.82 -7.74
CA VAL A 235 -14.02 0.02 -8.04
C VAL A 235 -12.93 -0.86 -8.68
N PRO A 236 -12.47 -0.54 -9.90
CA PRO A 236 -11.36 -1.26 -10.52
C PRO A 236 -10.13 -1.28 -9.60
N SER A 237 -9.50 -2.44 -9.46
CA SER A 237 -8.43 -2.63 -8.49
C SER A 237 -7.13 -3.13 -9.11
N ALA A 238 -6.01 -2.54 -8.66
CA ALA A 238 -4.64 -2.99 -8.90
C ALA A 238 -4.01 -3.62 -7.65
N THR A 239 -4.84 -4.14 -6.72
CA THR A 239 -4.39 -4.77 -5.47
C THR A 239 -4.86 -6.22 -5.39
N ASN A 240 -4.60 -6.89 -4.26
CA ASN A 240 -5.14 -8.22 -3.97
C ASN A 240 -6.49 -8.18 -3.23
N PHE A 241 -7.26 -7.12 -3.42
CA PHE A 241 -8.63 -6.98 -2.93
C PHE A 241 -9.46 -6.16 -3.92
N VAL A 242 -10.77 -6.16 -3.73
CA VAL A 242 -11.73 -5.37 -4.52
C VAL A 242 -12.64 -4.60 -3.56
N ALA A 243 -12.93 -3.34 -3.87
CA ALA A 243 -13.95 -2.54 -3.21
C ALA A 243 -15.26 -2.67 -4.00
N ILE A 244 -16.29 -3.29 -3.38
CA ILE A 244 -17.64 -3.44 -3.95
C ILE A 244 -18.52 -2.37 -3.31
N ASP A 245 -19.11 -1.53 -4.14
CA ASP A 245 -20.02 -0.46 -3.71
C ASP A 245 -21.38 -1.04 -3.35
N MET A 246 -21.80 -0.85 -2.11
CA MET A 246 -23.08 -1.37 -1.61
C MET A 246 -24.23 -0.36 -1.74
N GLY A 247 -23.96 0.84 -2.23
CA GLY A 247 -24.99 1.87 -2.44
C GLY A 247 -24.64 3.25 -1.85
N ALA A 248 -25.64 4.06 -1.58
CA ALA A 248 -25.50 5.49 -1.36
C ALA A 248 -24.67 5.91 -0.12
N ASP A 249 -24.66 5.09 0.94
CA ASP A 249 -23.96 5.41 2.19
C ASP A 249 -23.36 4.19 2.89
N GLY A 250 -22.64 4.44 3.98
CA GLY A 250 -21.99 3.38 4.76
C GLY A 250 -22.95 2.50 5.57
N ALA A 251 -24.25 2.79 5.67
CA ALA A 251 -25.18 1.98 6.47
C ALA A 251 -25.39 0.61 5.83
N GLN A 252 -25.59 0.57 4.52
CA GLN A 252 -25.77 -0.69 3.77
C GLN A 252 -24.49 -1.54 3.78
N ALA A 253 -23.33 -0.93 3.63
CA ALA A 253 -22.05 -1.64 3.74
C ALA A 253 -21.85 -2.25 5.14
N ARG A 254 -22.18 -1.52 6.21
CA ARG A 254 -22.15 -2.03 7.59
C ARG A 254 -23.12 -3.18 7.81
N ALA A 255 -24.34 -3.09 7.27
CA ALA A 255 -25.32 -4.17 7.36
C ALA A 255 -24.81 -5.43 6.63
N MET A 256 -24.24 -5.26 5.42
CA MET A 256 -23.63 -6.37 4.67
C MET A 256 -22.46 -7.00 5.45
N LEU A 257 -21.57 -6.20 6.07
CA LEU A 257 -20.51 -6.71 6.93
C LEU A 257 -21.07 -7.63 8.02
N ALA A 258 -22.07 -7.16 8.76
CA ALA A 258 -22.68 -7.93 9.86
C ALA A 258 -23.31 -9.24 9.36
N LEU A 259 -23.98 -9.21 8.21
CA LEU A 259 -24.58 -10.40 7.60
C LEU A 259 -23.54 -11.41 7.13
N LEU A 260 -22.42 -10.95 6.58
CA LEU A 260 -21.30 -11.80 6.16
C LEU A 260 -20.59 -12.43 7.38
N GLU A 261 -20.37 -11.64 8.44
CA GLU A 261 -19.76 -12.11 9.69
C GLU A 261 -20.59 -13.23 10.34
N GLN A 262 -21.93 -13.07 10.39
CA GLN A 262 -22.86 -14.11 10.87
C GLN A 262 -22.78 -15.42 10.04
N ARG A 263 -22.29 -15.32 8.80
CA ARG A 263 -22.09 -16.46 7.89
C ARG A 263 -20.65 -16.97 7.85
N GLY A 264 -19.82 -16.51 8.80
CA GLY A 264 -18.42 -16.92 8.92
C GLY A 264 -17.48 -16.29 7.89
N VAL A 265 -17.89 -15.20 7.23
CA VAL A 265 -17.05 -14.48 6.26
C VAL A 265 -16.65 -13.12 6.81
N PHE A 266 -15.35 -12.92 6.99
CA PHE A 266 -14.80 -11.66 7.44
C PHE A 266 -14.31 -10.83 6.25
N VAL A 267 -14.92 -9.66 6.04
CA VAL A 267 -14.47 -8.64 5.09
C VAL A 267 -14.26 -7.31 5.80
N ARG A 268 -13.68 -6.35 5.13
CA ARG A 268 -13.47 -5.00 5.68
C ARG A 268 -14.28 -3.97 4.91
N MET A 269 -14.31 -2.75 5.41
CA MET A 269 -14.79 -1.58 4.71
C MET A 269 -13.84 -0.40 4.95
N PRO A 270 -13.74 0.56 4.01
CA PRO A 270 -13.13 1.86 4.29
C PRO A 270 -13.88 2.55 5.43
N GLY A 271 -13.13 3.15 6.36
CA GLY A 271 -13.72 3.73 7.58
C GLY A 271 -14.19 5.18 7.44
N VAL A 272 -14.14 5.77 6.24
CA VAL A 272 -14.35 7.21 6.02
C VAL A 272 -15.26 7.43 4.82
N ALA A 273 -16.30 8.27 5.01
CA ALA A 273 -17.17 8.70 3.92
C ALA A 273 -16.40 9.55 2.87
N PRO A 274 -16.73 9.43 1.58
CA PRO A 274 -17.80 8.61 0.99
C PRO A 274 -17.39 7.16 0.67
N MET A 275 -16.16 6.75 0.97
CA MET A 275 -15.63 5.41 0.64
C MET A 275 -16.25 4.30 1.50
N ASP A 276 -16.81 4.65 2.66
CA ASP A 276 -17.47 3.72 3.59
C ASP A 276 -18.76 3.08 3.00
N ARG A 277 -19.20 3.51 1.81
CA ARG A 277 -20.24 2.84 1.04
C ARG A 277 -19.80 1.48 0.49
N CYS A 278 -18.48 1.19 0.47
CA CYS A 278 -17.91 -0.03 -0.07
C CYS A 278 -17.60 -1.06 1.01
N ILE A 279 -17.77 -2.33 0.69
CA ILE A 279 -17.06 -3.42 1.37
C ILE A 279 -15.77 -3.74 0.61
N ARG A 280 -14.70 -4.10 1.35
CA ARG A 280 -13.41 -4.46 0.76
C ARG A 280 -13.13 -5.93 0.96
N VAL A 281 -13.09 -6.67 -0.14
CA VAL A 281 -12.98 -8.13 -0.17
C VAL A 281 -11.60 -8.53 -0.68
N SER A 282 -10.83 -9.25 0.12
CA SER A 282 -9.55 -9.80 -0.32
C SER A 282 -9.75 -10.94 -1.30
N VAL A 283 -8.89 -11.02 -2.31
CA VAL A 283 -8.86 -12.15 -3.25
C VAL A 283 -8.14 -13.31 -2.55
N GLY A 284 -8.91 -14.32 -2.19
CA GLY A 284 -8.42 -15.57 -1.60
C GLY A 284 -8.17 -16.66 -2.63
N LEU A 285 -7.97 -17.89 -2.14
CA LEU A 285 -7.86 -19.09 -2.97
C LEU A 285 -9.19 -19.39 -3.70
N ALA A 286 -9.14 -20.17 -4.78
CA ALA A 286 -10.33 -20.45 -5.60
C ALA A 286 -11.52 -21.00 -4.80
N HIS A 287 -11.27 -21.90 -3.85
CA HIS A 287 -12.34 -22.45 -3.01
C HIS A 287 -12.91 -21.41 -2.02
N GLU A 288 -12.08 -20.52 -1.48
CA GLU A 288 -12.50 -19.43 -0.60
C GLU A 288 -13.33 -18.39 -1.37
N ARG A 289 -12.94 -18.09 -2.62
CA ARG A 289 -13.71 -17.20 -3.49
C ARG A 289 -15.08 -17.79 -3.84
N ALA A 290 -15.14 -19.10 -4.14
CA ALA A 290 -16.40 -19.79 -4.41
C ALA A 290 -17.35 -19.75 -3.20
N GLU A 291 -16.82 -19.98 -2.00
CA GLU A 291 -17.60 -19.86 -0.75
C GLU A 291 -18.06 -18.41 -0.52
N PHE A 292 -17.18 -17.43 -0.70
CA PHE A 292 -17.54 -16.01 -0.59
C PHE A 292 -18.71 -15.66 -1.53
N VAL A 293 -18.64 -16.06 -2.81
CA VAL A 293 -19.71 -15.79 -3.80
C VAL A 293 -21.06 -16.31 -3.31
N GLN A 294 -21.11 -17.51 -2.77
CA GLN A 294 -22.35 -18.09 -2.23
C GLN A 294 -22.85 -17.31 -1.00
N ARG A 295 -21.98 -17.08 -0.01
CA ARG A 295 -22.31 -16.38 1.23
C ARG A 295 -22.72 -14.93 0.99
N PHE A 296 -22.07 -14.27 0.01
CA PHE A 296 -22.43 -12.92 -0.41
C PHE A 296 -23.83 -12.85 -0.99
N ALA A 297 -24.19 -13.78 -1.90
CA ALA A 297 -25.53 -13.84 -2.47
C ALA A 297 -26.60 -14.12 -1.40
N ASP A 298 -26.31 -14.99 -0.41
CA ASP A 298 -27.20 -15.26 0.72
C ASP A 298 -27.36 -14.05 1.65
N ALA A 299 -26.29 -13.31 1.88
CA ALA A 299 -26.33 -12.09 2.69
C ALA A 299 -27.12 -10.98 1.98
N LEU A 300 -26.90 -10.82 0.67
CA LEU A 300 -27.59 -9.80 -0.12
C LEU A 300 -29.11 -10.00 -0.18
N ARG A 301 -29.59 -11.26 -0.16
CA ARG A 301 -31.05 -11.55 -0.08
C ARG A 301 -31.64 -11.23 1.30
N ALA A 302 -30.82 -11.12 2.33
CA ALA A 302 -31.23 -10.81 3.68
C ALA A 302 -31.04 -9.33 4.06
N LEU A 303 -30.44 -8.56 3.16
CA LEU A 303 -30.21 -7.13 3.30
C LEU A 303 -31.47 -6.33 2.93
#